data_5c9aeb908e377f5208aa73aca4cf97cd
#
_entry.id   5c9aeb908e377f5208aa73aca4cf97cd
#
_cell.length_a   1.000
_cell.length_b   1.000
_cell.length_c   1.000
_cell.angle_alpha   90.00
_cell.angle_beta   90.00
_cell.angle_gamma   90.00
#
_symmetry.space_group_name_H-M   'P 1'
#
loop_
_entity.id
_entity.type
_entity.pdbx_description
1 polymer ?
#
loop_
_entity_poly.entity_id
_entity_poly.type
_entity_poly.pdbx_seq_one_letter_code
_entity_poly.pdbx_strand_id
1 'polypeptide(L)'
;MEFTIKQSVLKEELSYIQGVVERKSTIPILSNILIESLGENEIRILGTDLDVTIRCDAEAEIKQTGSMCIQARKLFDIVRTLDGGDVHFKKLENEWVQMKAGRANFRLAGVSREQYPELPIFKSAPMKLSSEIFNYFIHNTAFAITNEQSRFTLSGAKFMIADGKARMVTTDGHRLAFIEKVIDDAGDTQIDVLIPKKALTELVKISRDADGEIQFGEDQNHIYFQTGGRLLITRKLSGNFPNYEMVMPKDNDKTVVFDLNEMKNAVKRISLMADERNRSIRMTVRKNEVEITAQSSEEGEGQEFVPADYSAEEEITLGFNWQYLQEFLNNVGALENAGSEVATDSSAETKETDGDKVRVKESSSPTRIAFEFKDANAATQIRIAGDTTYDYKYIVMPLRI
;
A
#
# COMPACT_ATOMS: atom_id res chain seq x y z
N MET A 1 -21.83 -29.61 5.25
CA MET A 1 -20.87 -28.86 6.06
C MET A 1 -21.59 -28.19 7.23
N GLU A 2 -21.04 -28.35 8.43
CA GLU A 2 -21.56 -27.67 9.63
C GLU A 2 -20.38 -27.32 10.54
N PHE A 3 -20.29 -26.04 10.99
CA PHE A 3 -19.18 -25.56 11.83
C PHE A 3 -19.58 -24.36 12.69
N THR A 4 -18.78 -24.08 13.72
CA THR A 4 -18.89 -22.93 14.60
C THR A 4 -17.58 -22.15 14.63
N ILE A 5 -17.64 -20.83 14.55
CA ILE A 5 -16.48 -19.93 14.57
C ILE A 5 -16.77 -18.70 15.41
N LYS A 6 -15.75 -18.10 16.06
CA LYS A 6 -15.86 -16.82 16.75
C LYS A 6 -16.16 -15.69 15.77
N GLN A 7 -17.14 -14.83 16.10
CA GLN A 7 -17.52 -13.68 15.28
C GLN A 7 -16.32 -12.76 15.01
N SER A 8 -15.47 -12.51 16.00
CA SER A 8 -14.29 -11.64 15.84
C SER A 8 -13.32 -12.18 14.80
N VAL A 9 -13.00 -13.48 14.85
CA VAL A 9 -12.11 -14.16 13.90
C VAL A 9 -12.72 -14.11 12.49
N LEU A 10 -13.99 -14.50 12.36
CA LEU A 10 -14.67 -14.47 11.05
C LEU A 10 -14.74 -13.06 10.46
N LYS A 11 -15.04 -12.04 11.27
CA LYS A 11 -15.09 -10.63 10.86
C LYS A 11 -13.74 -10.15 10.35
N GLU A 12 -12.66 -10.50 11.04
CA GLU A 12 -11.30 -10.14 10.66
C GLU A 12 -10.94 -10.75 9.31
N GLU A 13 -11.03 -12.07 9.15
CA GLU A 13 -10.65 -12.74 7.91
C GLU A 13 -11.53 -12.31 6.71
N LEU A 14 -12.83 -12.12 6.92
CA LEU A 14 -13.69 -11.57 5.89
C LEU A 14 -13.31 -10.15 5.47
N SER A 15 -12.76 -9.34 6.37
CA SER A 15 -12.35 -7.97 6.06
C SER A 15 -11.22 -7.92 5.03
N TYR A 16 -10.29 -8.86 5.07
CA TYR A 16 -9.20 -9.00 4.09
C TYR A 16 -9.73 -9.44 2.72
N ILE A 17 -10.65 -10.40 2.73
CA ILE A 17 -11.21 -10.96 1.49
C ILE A 17 -12.07 -9.93 0.72
N GLN A 18 -12.74 -9.00 1.42
CA GLN A 18 -13.56 -7.95 0.80
C GLN A 18 -12.81 -7.06 -0.21
N GLY A 19 -11.48 -6.90 -0.05
CA GLY A 19 -10.66 -6.12 -0.96
C GLY A 19 -10.48 -6.76 -2.34
N VAL A 20 -10.60 -8.07 -2.41
CA VAL A 20 -10.40 -8.86 -3.64
C VAL A 20 -11.72 -9.12 -4.35
N VAL A 21 -12.76 -9.51 -3.61
CA VAL A 21 -14.04 -9.89 -4.19
C VAL A 21 -14.74 -8.71 -4.87
N GLU A 22 -15.09 -8.86 -6.13
CA GLU A 22 -15.75 -7.80 -6.91
C GLU A 22 -17.19 -7.57 -6.46
N ARG A 23 -17.59 -6.27 -6.38
CA ARG A 23 -18.96 -5.89 -6.03
C ARG A 23 -19.97 -6.18 -7.14
N LYS A 24 -19.53 -6.05 -8.39
CA LYS A 24 -20.31 -6.32 -9.60
C LYS A 24 -19.37 -6.96 -10.61
N SER A 25 -19.32 -8.28 -10.62
CA SER A 25 -18.55 -9.02 -11.62
C SER A 25 -19.48 -9.44 -12.76
N THR A 26 -18.93 -9.48 -13.97
CA THR A 26 -19.58 -10.12 -15.13
C THR A 26 -19.69 -11.65 -14.93
N ILE A 27 -18.91 -12.20 -14.01
CA ILE A 27 -18.91 -13.60 -13.62
C ILE A 27 -19.48 -13.68 -12.20
N PRO A 28 -20.78 -14.04 -12.02
CA PRO A 28 -21.49 -13.92 -10.74
C PRO A 28 -20.85 -14.67 -9.58
N ILE A 29 -20.17 -15.80 -9.83
CA ILE A 29 -19.53 -16.60 -8.79
C ILE A 29 -18.42 -15.84 -8.07
N LEU A 30 -17.73 -14.90 -8.73
CA LEU A 30 -16.63 -14.12 -8.16
C LEU A 30 -17.09 -13.09 -7.12
N SER A 31 -18.38 -12.91 -6.93
CA SER A 31 -18.96 -12.15 -5.81
C SER A 31 -19.13 -12.99 -4.53
N ASN A 32 -18.83 -14.29 -4.61
CA ASN A 32 -18.91 -15.22 -3.49
C ASN A 32 -17.52 -15.54 -2.95
N ILE A 33 -17.50 -15.94 -1.68
CA ILE A 33 -16.36 -16.63 -1.07
C ILE A 33 -16.64 -18.13 -1.04
N LEU A 34 -15.57 -18.89 -1.08
CA LEU A 34 -15.60 -20.33 -0.82
C LEU A 34 -15.11 -20.57 0.61
N ILE A 35 -15.87 -21.34 1.39
CA ILE A 35 -15.48 -21.81 2.73
C ILE A 35 -15.37 -23.33 2.66
N GLU A 36 -14.22 -23.87 3.06
CA GLU A 36 -13.93 -25.30 3.09
C GLU A 36 -13.45 -25.73 4.47
N SER A 37 -13.80 -26.94 4.92
CA SER A 37 -13.25 -27.49 6.16
C SER A 37 -11.83 -28.04 5.92
N LEU A 38 -10.93 -27.75 6.86
CA LEU A 38 -9.60 -28.33 6.95
C LEU A 38 -9.51 -29.17 8.22
N GLY A 39 -9.67 -30.49 8.07
CA GLY A 39 -9.70 -31.38 9.22
C GLY A 39 -10.88 -31.11 10.15
N GLU A 40 -10.65 -31.15 11.48
CA GLU A 40 -11.69 -31.05 12.51
C GLU A 40 -11.77 -29.69 13.21
N ASN A 41 -10.71 -28.87 13.11
CA ASN A 41 -10.58 -27.64 13.93
C ASN A 41 -10.29 -26.40 13.12
N GLU A 42 -10.37 -26.44 11.79
CA GLU A 42 -9.97 -25.33 10.97
C GLU A 42 -10.83 -25.23 9.71
N ILE A 43 -11.13 -23.99 9.30
CA ILE A 43 -11.74 -23.69 8.00
C ILE A 43 -10.78 -22.86 7.15
N ARG A 44 -10.96 -22.98 5.84
CA ARG A 44 -10.32 -22.16 4.82
C ARG A 44 -11.35 -21.28 4.17
N ILE A 45 -11.10 -19.98 4.10
CA ILE A 45 -11.94 -18.99 3.45
C ILE A 45 -11.17 -18.42 2.27
N LEU A 46 -11.77 -18.45 1.07
CA LEU A 46 -11.14 -18.00 -0.17
C LEU A 46 -12.01 -16.96 -0.88
N GLY A 47 -11.36 -15.93 -1.41
CA GLY A 47 -11.97 -14.95 -2.32
C GLY A 47 -11.04 -14.65 -3.48
N THR A 48 -11.59 -14.47 -4.69
CA THR A 48 -10.82 -14.21 -5.90
C THR A 48 -11.59 -13.35 -6.91
N ASP A 49 -10.84 -12.57 -7.70
CA ASP A 49 -11.31 -11.94 -8.94
C ASP A 49 -10.63 -12.52 -10.19
N LEU A 50 -9.93 -13.65 -10.04
CA LEU A 50 -9.07 -14.38 -11.00
C LEU A 50 -7.67 -13.80 -11.18
N ASP A 51 -7.45 -12.52 -10.91
CA ASP A 51 -6.11 -11.91 -10.95
C ASP A 51 -5.45 -11.90 -9.57
N VAL A 52 -6.24 -11.67 -8.52
CA VAL A 52 -5.80 -11.72 -7.13
C VAL A 52 -6.70 -12.68 -6.35
N THR A 53 -6.09 -13.51 -5.52
CA THR A 53 -6.77 -14.43 -4.61
C THR A 53 -6.25 -14.23 -3.20
N ILE A 54 -7.14 -14.16 -2.21
CA ILE A 54 -6.79 -14.25 -0.80
C ILE A 54 -7.38 -15.53 -0.23
N ARG A 55 -6.54 -16.26 0.49
CA ARG A 55 -6.88 -17.43 1.29
C ARG A 55 -6.54 -17.13 2.74
N CYS A 56 -7.51 -17.33 3.62
CA CYS A 56 -7.36 -17.22 5.06
C CYS A 56 -7.72 -18.56 5.69
N ASP A 57 -6.84 -19.10 6.52
CA ASP A 57 -7.10 -20.29 7.32
C ASP A 57 -7.42 -19.83 8.75
N ALA A 58 -8.52 -20.32 9.36
CA ALA A 58 -9.04 -19.85 10.64
C ALA A 58 -9.54 -21.00 11.52
N GLU A 59 -9.32 -20.88 12.82
CA GLU A 59 -9.81 -21.85 13.80
C GLU A 59 -11.33 -21.89 13.84
N ALA A 60 -11.90 -23.08 13.76
CA ALA A 60 -13.33 -23.33 13.84
C ALA A 60 -13.62 -24.75 14.31
N GLU A 61 -14.67 -24.94 15.09
CA GLU A 61 -15.17 -26.27 15.49
C GLU A 61 -15.97 -26.88 14.34
N ILE A 62 -15.47 -27.94 13.72
CA ILE A 62 -16.11 -28.63 12.60
C ILE A 62 -16.95 -29.79 13.10
N LYS A 63 -18.28 -29.72 12.87
CA LYS A 63 -19.21 -30.83 13.15
C LYS A 63 -19.38 -31.76 11.96
N GLN A 64 -19.34 -31.17 10.76
CA GLN A 64 -19.47 -31.92 9.50
C GLN A 64 -18.60 -31.25 8.43
N THR A 65 -17.67 -32.00 7.87
CA THR A 65 -16.79 -31.56 6.78
C THR A 65 -17.56 -31.24 5.50
N GLY A 66 -16.94 -30.46 4.62
CA GLY A 66 -17.48 -30.11 3.31
C GLY A 66 -17.06 -28.71 2.84
N SER A 67 -17.89 -28.14 1.99
CA SER A 67 -17.68 -26.79 1.46
C SER A 67 -18.98 -26.04 1.25
N MET A 68 -18.93 -24.71 1.24
CA MET A 68 -20.04 -23.83 0.90
C MET A 68 -19.54 -22.56 0.21
N CYS A 69 -20.32 -22.04 -0.74
CA CYS A 69 -20.06 -20.75 -1.39
C CYS A 69 -21.17 -19.77 -1.01
N ILE A 70 -20.80 -18.61 -0.51
CA ILE A 70 -21.74 -17.58 -0.02
C ILE A 70 -21.31 -16.22 -0.54
N GLN A 71 -22.26 -15.34 -0.83
CA GLN A 71 -21.97 -13.97 -1.24
C GLN A 71 -21.16 -13.23 -0.16
N ALA A 72 -19.93 -12.86 -0.50
CA ALA A 72 -18.94 -12.30 0.41
C ALA A 72 -19.43 -11.07 1.17
N ARG A 73 -19.94 -10.07 0.41
CA ARG A 73 -20.38 -8.80 0.98
C ARG A 73 -21.55 -8.96 1.92
N LYS A 74 -22.55 -9.75 1.51
CA LYS A 74 -23.74 -9.98 2.35
C LYS A 74 -23.39 -10.65 3.67
N LEU A 75 -22.49 -11.64 3.61
CA LEU A 75 -21.98 -12.30 4.80
C LEU A 75 -21.23 -11.31 5.70
N PHE A 76 -20.28 -10.55 5.15
CA PHE A 76 -19.52 -9.55 5.90
C PHE A 76 -20.43 -8.49 6.53
N ASP A 77 -21.40 -7.94 5.77
CA ASP A 77 -22.35 -6.94 6.27
C ASP A 77 -23.16 -7.46 7.46
N ILE A 78 -23.52 -8.74 7.47
CA ILE A 78 -24.20 -9.36 8.61
C ILE A 78 -23.21 -9.54 9.78
N VAL A 79 -22.07 -10.19 9.53
CA VAL A 79 -21.09 -10.54 10.59
C VAL A 79 -20.59 -9.32 11.35
N ARG A 80 -20.38 -8.19 10.67
CA ARG A 80 -19.91 -6.94 11.31
C ARG A 80 -20.94 -6.29 12.24
N THR A 81 -22.24 -6.65 12.12
CA THR A 81 -23.33 -6.12 12.95
C THR A 81 -23.68 -7.00 14.13
N LEU A 82 -23.05 -8.16 14.26
CA LEU A 82 -23.27 -9.06 15.39
C LEU A 82 -22.54 -8.56 16.65
N ASP A 83 -23.14 -8.79 17.81
CA ASP A 83 -22.61 -8.34 19.12
C ASP A 83 -21.45 -9.22 19.66
N GLY A 84 -20.87 -10.08 18.83
CA GLY A 84 -19.81 -11.02 19.22
C GLY A 84 -20.31 -12.45 19.47
N GLY A 85 -19.47 -13.28 20.10
CA GLY A 85 -19.78 -14.68 20.43
C GLY A 85 -19.58 -15.66 19.28
N ASP A 86 -20.25 -16.80 19.36
CA ASP A 86 -20.13 -17.89 18.40
C ASP A 86 -21.12 -17.73 17.25
N VAL A 87 -20.65 -17.96 16.03
CA VAL A 87 -21.46 -17.99 14.83
C VAL A 87 -21.47 -19.42 14.29
N HIS A 88 -22.64 -20.00 14.23
CA HIS A 88 -22.86 -21.36 13.75
C HIS A 88 -23.37 -21.36 12.33
N PHE A 89 -22.71 -22.13 11.45
CA PHE A 89 -23.05 -22.33 10.06
C PHE A 89 -23.48 -23.75 9.78
N LYS A 90 -24.55 -23.90 8.98
CA LYS A 90 -25.02 -25.19 8.49
C LYS A 90 -25.45 -25.10 7.03
N LYS A 91 -24.79 -25.88 6.15
CA LYS A 91 -25.24 -26.07 4.77
C LYS A 91 -26.52 -26.90 4.76
N LEU A 92 -27.52 -26.38 4.09
CA LEU A 92 -28.82 -27.01 3.89
C LEU A 92 -28.90 -27.64 2.49
N GLU A 93 -30.04 -28.24 2.19
CA GLU A 93 -30.36 -28.65 0.82
C GLU A 93 -30.41 -27.44 -0.14
N ASN A 94 -30.16 -27.70 -1.43
CA ASN A 94 -30.16 -26.71 -2.51
C ASN A 94 -29.14 -25.56 -2.28
N GLU A 95 -27.99 -25.87 -1.69
CA GLU A 95 -26.87 -24.92 -1.44
C GLU A 95 -27.19 -23.79 -0.45
N TRP A 96 -28.39 -23.71 0.12
CA TRP A 96 -28.68 -22.71 1.16
C TRP A 96 -27.84 -22.93 2.41
N VAL A 97 -27.49 -21.82 3.06
CA VAL A 97 -26.70 -21.82 4.29
C VAL A 97 -27.49 -21.15 5.41
N GLN A 98 -27.71 -21.87 6.48
CA GLN A 98 -28.21 -21.31 7.73
C GLN A 98 -27.04 -20.78 8.53
N MET A 99 -27.16 -19.54 9.02
CA MET A 99 -26.22 -18.89 9.94
C MET A 99 -26.96 -18.44 11.20
N LYS A 100 -26.49 -18.88 12.37
CA LYS A 100 -27.06 -18.52 13.69
C LYS A 100 -26.01 -17.85 14.55
N ALA A 101 -26.38 -16.75 15.21
CA ALA A 101 -25.54 -16.05 16.16
C ALA A 101 -26.43 -15.51 17.30
N GLY A 102 -26.31 -16.06 18.51
CA GLY A 102 -27.20 -15.72 19.61
C GLY A 102 -28.69 -15.93 19.27
N ARG A 103 -29.44 -14.84 19.25
CA ARG A 103 -30.86 -14.84 18.84
C ARG A 103 -31.11 -14.63 17.36
N ALA A 104 -30.07 -14.24 16.62
CA ALA A 104 -30.17 -13.98 15.18
C ALA A 104 -30.07 -15.30 14.39
N ASN A 105 -30.94 -15.42 13.37
CA ASN A 105 -30.97 -16.58 12.47
C ASN A 105 -31.19 -16.09 11.04
N PHE A 106 -30.23 -16.36 10.19
CA PHE A 106 -30.24 -15.97 8.79
C PHE A 106 -30.25 -17.21 7.90
N ARG A 107 -30.84 -17.08 6.73
CA ARG A 107 -30.77 -18.07 5.67
C ARG A 107 -30.23 -17.39 4.43
N LEU A 108 -29.04 -17.77 4.02
CA LEU A 108 -28.30 -17.18 2.91
C LEU A 108 -28.37 -18.11 1.70
N ALA A 109 -28.60 -17.54 0.53
CA ALA A 109 -28.47 -18.31 -0.71
C ALA A 109 -26.99 -18.58 -0.96
N GLY A 110 -26.68 -19.85 -1.18
CA GLY A 110 -25.34 -20.29 -1.60
C GLY A 110 -25.33 -20.76 -3.05
N VAL A 111 -24.15 -21.11 -3.51
CA VAL A 111 -23.87 -21.63 -4.87
C VAL A 111 -23.05 -22.90 -4.76
N SER A 112 -23.13 -23.79 -5.75
CA SER A 112 -22.35 -25.03 -5.77
C SER A 112 -20.84 -24.75 -5.83
N ARG A 113 -20.05 -25.50 -5.05
CA ARG A 113 -18.57 -25.50 -5.08
C ARG A 113 -18.01 -25.71 -6.49
N GLU A 114 -18.69 -26.51 -7.30
CA GLU A 114 -18.24 -26.82 -8.66
C GLU A 114 -18.19 -25.61 -9.60
N GLN A 115 -18.94 -24.55 -9.27
CA GLN A 115 -18.93 -23.30 -10.03
C GLN A 115 -17.76 -22.39 -9.63
N TYR A 116 -17.14 -22.63 -8.47
CA TYR A 116 -16.01 -21.81 -7.99
C TYR A 116 -14.72 -22.22 -8.72
N PRO A 117 -13.91 -21.25 -9.18
CA PRO A 117 -12.69 -21.55 -9.94
C PRO A 117 -11.69 -22.37 -9.12
N GLU A 118 -10.93 -23.20 -9.80
CA GLU A 118 -9.75 -23.82 -9.19
C GLU A 118 -8.65 -22.78 -9.06
N LEU A 119 -7.97 -22.81 -7.92
CA LEU A 119 -6.94 -21.83 -7.57
C LEU A 119 -5.55 -22.44 -7.74
N PRO A 120 -4.54 -21.61 -8.10
CA PRO A 120 -3.16 -22.07 -8.16
C PRO A 120 -2.68 -22.61 -6.80
N ILE A 121 -1.89 -23.67 -6.85
CA ILE A 121 -1.30 -24.28 -5.65
C ILE A 121 0.14 -23.77 -5.53
N PHE A 122 0.45 -23.15 -4.40
CA PHE A 122 1.82 -22.75 -4.06
C PHE A 122 2.69 -24.00 -3.83
N LYS A 123 3.75 -24.17 -4.62
CA LYS A 123 4.62 -25.35 -4.57
C LYS A 123 6.10 -25.05 -4.35
N SER A 124 6.52 -23.79 -4.42
CA SER A 124 7.93 -23.42 -4.32
C SER A 124 8.36 -23.22 -2.87
N ALA A 125 9.67 -23.39 -2.61
CA ALA A 125 10.24 -22.96 -1.33
C ALA A 125 10.20 -21.43 -1.25
N PRO A 126 9.59 -20.86 -0.22
CA PRO A 126 9.45 -19.42 -0.12
C PRO A 126 10.77 -18.77 0.31
N MET A 127 11.06 -17.60 -0.24
CA MET A 127 12.04 -16.68 0.33
C MET A 127 11.38 -15.88 1.47
N LYS A 128 12.13 -15.61 2.52
CA LYS A 128 11.69 -14.77 3.63
C LYS A 128 12.03 -13.30 3.38
N LEU A 129 11.06 -12.43 3.55
CA LEU A 129 11.20 -10.98 3.46
C LEU A 129 10.71 -10.35 4.74
N SER A 130 11.38 -9.30 5.23
CA SER A 130 10.83 -8.49 6.32
C SER A 130 9.54 -7.81 5.87
N SER A 131 8.45 -8.00 6.62
CA SER A 131 7.17 -7.35 6.35
C SER A 131 7.29 -5.83 6.49
N GLU A 132 8.07 -5.34 7.44
CA GLU A 132 8.35 -3.92 7.64
C GLU A 132 9.03 -3.31 6.40
N ILE A 133 10.12 -3.92 5.92
CA ILE A 133 10.84 -3.44 4.73
C ILE A 133 9.94 -3.45 3.50
N PHE A 134 9.19 -4.54 3.30
CA PHE A 134 8.35 -4.67 2.12
C PHE A 134 7.17 -3.69 2.15
N ASN A 135 6.52 -3.51 3.30
CA ASN A 135 5.47 -2.52 3.48
C ASN A 135 5.99 -1.09 3.32
N TYR A 136 7.20 -0.81 3.81
CA TYR A 136 7.87 0.48 3.61
C TYR A 136 8.12 0.75 2.11
N PHE A 137 8.55 -0.26 1.34
CA PHE A 137 8.70 -0.17 -0.10
C PHE A 137 7.38 0.15 -0.80
N ILE A 138 6.33 -0.60 -0.49
CA ILE A 138 5.00 -0.39 -1.07
C ILE A 138 4.50 1.03 -0.74
N HIS A 139 4.60 1.43 0.52
CA HIS A 139 4.15 2.74 0.98
C HIS A 139 4.83 3.87 0.19
N ASN A 140 6.15 3.79 0.02
CA ASN A 140 6.95 4.84 -0.63
C ASN A 140 6.92 4.81 -2.16
N THR A 141 6.31 3.80 -2.79
CA THR A 141 6.30 3.68 -4.24
C THR A 141 4.91 3.56 -4.86
N ALA A 142 3.95 2.91 -4.23
CA ALA A 142 2.67 2.54 -4.84
C ALA A 142 1.82 3.75 -5.31
N PHE A 143 2.03 4.94 -4.77
CA PHE A 143 1.33 6.15 -5.18
C PHE A 143 1.73 6.63 -6.58
N ALA A 144 2.92 6.26 -7.08
CA ALA A 144 3.40 6.60 -8.41
C ALA A 144 2.96 5.59 -9.50
N ILE A 145 2.22 4.53 -9.14
CA ILE A 145 1.65 3.58 -10.10
C ILE A 145 0.52 4.24 -10.87
N THR A 146 0.50 4.08 -12.21
CA THR A 146 -0.60 4.60 -13.04
C THR A 146 -1.95 3.95 -12.72
N ASN A 147 -3.01 4.72 -12.88
CA ASN A 147 -4.38 4.21 -12.87
C ASN A 147 -4.93 3.98 -14.30
N GLU A 148 -4.15 4.27 -15.33
CA GLU A 148 -4.55 4.10 -16.73
C GLU A 148 -4.49 2.62 -17.13
N GLN A 149 -5.62 2.02 -17.45
CA GLN A 149 -5.71 0.61 -17.86
C GLN A 149 -5.00 0.30 -19.18
N SER A 150 -4.77 1.29 -20.03
CA SER A 150 -4.05 1.13 -21.29
C SER A 150 -2.55 0.89 -21.15
N ARG A 151 -1.98 1.17 -19.97
CA ARG A 151 -0.54 1.04 -19.70
C ARG A 151 -0.27 -0.11 -18.73
N PHE A 152 -0.55 -1.34 -19.16
CA PHE A 152 -0.47 -2.54 -18.31
C PHE A 152 0.84 -2.69 -17.54
N THR A 153 1.99 -2.43 -18.18
CA THR A 153 3.31 -2.58 -17.54
C THR A 153 3.58 -1.54 -16.46
N LEU A 154 2.83 -0.44 -16.43
CA LEU A 154 2.93 0.62 -15.43
C LEU A 154 1.83 0.53 -14.36
N SER A 155 0.89 -0.43 -14.47
CA SER A 155 -0.21 -0.62 -13.50
C SER A 155 0.19 -1.40 -12.25
N GLY A 156 1.49 -1.60 -12.05
CA GLY A 156 2.07 -2.27 -10.88
C GLY A 156 3.48 -1.77 -10.58
N ALA A 157 4.12 -2.41 -9.61
CA ALA A 157 5.49 -2.15 -9.21
C ALA A 157 6.43 -3.20 -9.80
N LYS A 158 7.58 -2.77 -10.29
CA LYS A 158 8.70 -3.63 -10.58
C LYS A 158 9.44 -3.91 -9.26
N PHE A 159 9.46 -5.18 -8.85
CA PHE A 159 10.18 -5.64 -7.67
C PHE A 159 11.34 -6.53 -8.10
N MET A 160 12.51 -6.23 -7.58
CA MET A 160 13.75 -6.93 -7.91
C MET A 160 14.53 -7.27 -6.65
N ILE A 161 15.14 -8.45 -6.65
CA ILE A 161 16.20 -8.80 -5.72
C ILE A 161 17.39 -9.27 -6.54
N ALA A 162 18.53 -8.61 -6.38
CA ALA A 162 19.77 -8.95 -7.03
C ALA A 162 20.94 -8.37 -6.24
N ASP A 163 22.06 -9.07 -6.23
CA ASP A 163 23.33 -8.61 -5.61
C ASP A 163 23.16 -8.20 -4.14
N GLY A 164 22.36 -8.93 -3.36
CA GLY A 164 22.11 -8.64 -1.95
C GLY A 164 21.22 -7.41 -1.70
N LYS A 165 20.53 -6.92 -2.71
CA LYS A 165 19.68 -5.73 -2.62
C LYS A 165 18.26 -6.01 -3.09
N ALA A 166 17.31 -5.51 -2.33
CA ALA A 166 15.91 -5.42 -2.77
C ALA A 166 15.63 -4.03 -3.33
N ARG A 167 14.87 -3.98 -4.44
CA ARG A 167 14.47 -2.74 -5.11
C ARG A 167 13.01 -2.78 -5.48
N MET A 168 12.33 -1.64 -5.35
CA MET A 168 10.99 -1.46 -5.89
C MET A 168 10.92 -0.17 -6.70
N VAL A 169 10.35 -0.25 -7.90
CA VAL A 169 10.24 0.89 -8.82
C VAL A 169 8.83 0.99 -9.37
N THR A 170 8.28 2.18 -9.37
CA THR A 170 6.97 2.48 -9.95
C THR A 170 7.01 3.78 -10.76
N THR A 171 6.19 3.89 -11.78
CA THR A 171 6.07 5.10 -12.59
C THR A 171 4.74 5.15 -13.33
N ASP A 172 4.27 6.36 -13.63
CA ASP A 172 3.15 6.63 -14.54
C ASP A 172 3.61 7.28 -15.87
N GLY A 173 4.94 7.42 -16.05
CA GLY A 173 5.58 8.06 -17.20
C GLY A 173 5.83 9.56 -17.02
N HIS A 174 5.31 10.19 -15.97
CA HIS A 174 5.54 11.60 -15.61
C HIS A 174 6.34 11.76 -14.32
N ARG A 175 6.32 10.75 -13.49
CA ARG A 175 7.08 10.65 -12.23
C ARG A 175 7.51 9.21 -12.00
N LEU A 176 8.48 9.02 -11.14
CA LEU A 176 9.03 7.72 -10.79
C LEU A 176 9.38 7.69 -9.30
N ALA A 177 8.98 6.63 -8.61
CA ALA A 177 9.45 6.35 -7.26
C ALA A 177 10.36 5.12 -7.28
N PHE A 178 11.53 5.25 -6.72
CA PHE A 178 12.58 4.22 -6.61
C PHE A 178 12.99 4.08 -5.16
N ILE A 179 13.03 2.86 -4.66
CA ILE A 179 13.57 2.54 -3.35
C ILE A 179 14.43 1.30 -3.41
N GLU A 180 15.59 1.36 -2.74
CA GLU A 180 16.53 0.25 -2.61
C GLU A 180 16.97 0.09 -1.17
N LYS A 181 17.19 -1.16 -0.73
CA LYS A 181 17.82 -1.50 0.55
C LYS A 181 18.65 -2.75 0.41
N VAL A 182 19.80 -2.77 1.09
CA VAL A 182 20.58 -4.00 1.30
C VAL A 182 19.80 -4.94 2.22
N ILE A 183 19.70 -6.21 1.86
CA ILE A 183 19.05 -7.27 2.63
C ILE A 183 20.06 -8.38 2.95
N ASP A 184 20.20 -8.72 4.24
CA ASP A 184 21.29 -9.57 4.71
C ASP A 184 21.19 -11.03 4.26
N ASP A 185 19.98 -11.55 4.03
CA ASP A 185 19.72 -12.96 3.72
C ASP A 185 19.32 -13.23 2.25
N ALA A 186 19.67 -12.35 1.33
CA ALA A 186 19.29 -12.52 -0.08
C ALA A 186 20.02 -13.70 -0.76
N GLY A 187 21.21 -14.06 -0.30
CA GLY A 187 22.04 -15.07 -0.94
C GLY A 187 22.24 -14.79 -2.43
N ASP A 188 22.21 -15.82 -3.26
CA ASP A 188 22.26 -15.73 -4.73
C ASP A 188 20.87 -15.56 -5.36
N THR A 189 19.87 -15.14 -4.59
CA THR A 189 18.49 -15.00 -5.06
C THR A 189 18.39 -13.93 -6.12
N GLN A 190 17.78 -14.27 -7.25
CA GLN A 190 17.47 -13.36 -8.34
C GLN A 190 15.96 -13.32 -8.54
N ILE A 191 15.35 -12.16 -8.35
CA ILE A 191 13.92 -11.91 -8.55
C ILE A 191 13.76 -10.69 -9.45
N ASP A 192 12.91 -10.80 -10.45
CA ASP A 192 12.51 -9.68 -11.32
C ASP A 192 11.05 -9.87 -11.74
N VAL A 193 10.14 -9.25 -11.00
CA VAL A 193 8.69 -9.43 -11.18
C VAL A 193 7.95 -8.10 -11.25
N LEU A 194 6.81 -8.10 -11.96
CA LEU A 194 5.86 -7.00 -11.95
C LEU A 194 4.64 -7.39 -11.11
N ILE A 195 4.46 -6.69 -10.00
CA ILE A 195 3.39 -6.95 -9.02
C ILE A 195 2.25 -5.95 -9.26
N PRO A 196 1.01 -6.40 -9.52
CA PRO A 196 -0.13 -5.50 -9.72
C PRO A 196 -0.39 -4.60 -8.51
N LYS A 197 -0.82 -3.35 -8.74
CA LYS A 197 -1.17 -2.39 -7.67
C LYS A 197 -2.17 -2.97 -6.67
N LYS A 198 -3.20 -3.68 -7.18
CA LYS A 198 -4.22 -4.32 -6.33
C LYS A 198 -3.59 -5.30 -5.35
N ALA A 199 -2.69 -6.18 -5.83
CA ALA A 199 -2.00 -7.14 -4.97
C ALA A 199 -1.17 -6.46 -3.87
N LEU A 200 -0.42 -5.39 -4.20
CA LEU A 200 0.34 -4.61 -3.22
C LEU A 200 -0.57 -3.99 -2.16
N THR A 201 -1.71 -3.44 -2.58
CA THR A 201 -2.69 -2.83 -1.67
C THR A 201 -3.27 -3.85 -0.68
N GLU A 202 -3.60 -5.05 -1.16
CA GLU A 202 -4.15 -6.10 -0.30
C GLU A 202 -3.06 -6.74 0.56
N LEU A 203 -1.83 -6.86 0.06
CA LEU A 203 -0.70 -7.38 0.83
C LEU A 203 -0.41 -6.54 2.08
N VAL A 204 -0.39 -5.20 1.96
CA VAL A 204 -0.22 -4.30 3.11
C VAL A 204 -1.28 -4.55 4.19
N LYS A 205 -2.52 -4.87 3.80
CA LYS A 205 -3.58 -5.16 4.77
C LYS A 205 -3.34 -6.47 5.52
N ILE A 206 -3.06 -7.56 4.79
CA ILE A 206 -2.90 -8.89 5.40
C ILE A 206 -1.58 -9.04 6.17
N SER A 207 -0.57 -8.21 5.89
CA SER A 207 0.73 -8.23 6.57
C SER A 207 0.83 -7.28 7.76
N ARG A 208 -0.20 -6.46 8.04
CA ARG A 208 -0.18 -5.48 9.13
C ARG A 208 -0.02 -6.14 10.50
N ASP A 209 -0.68 -7.29 10.70
CA ASP A 209 -0.70 -8.05 11.95
C ASP A 209 0.19 -9.30 11.88
N ALA A 210 1.14 -9.32 10.95
CA ALA A 210 2.06 -10.44 10.77
C ALA A 210 3.25 -10.34 11.72
N ASP A 211 3.80 -11.50 12.09
CA ASP A 211 4.98 -11.64 12.98
C ASP A 211 6.31 -11.13 12.35
N GLY A 212 6.25 -10.05 11.61
CA GLY A 212 7.43 -9.38 11.01
C GLY A 212 7.97 -10.04 9.74
N GLU A 213 7.39 -11.15 9.24
CA GLU A 213 7.90 -11.90 8.09
C GLU A 213 6.82 -12.18 7.03
N ILE A 214 7.21 -11.99 5.76
CA ILE A 214 6.43 -12.41 4.58
C ILE A 214 7.23 -13.48 3.85
N GLN A 215 6.62 -14.62 3.58
CA GLN A 215 7.18 -15.65 2.71
C GLN A 215 6.77 -15.33 1.27
N PHE A 216 7.76 -15.08 0.43
CA PHE A 216 7.59 -14.76 -0.98
C PHE A 216 7.95 -15.96 -1.85
N GLY A 217 7.15 -16.23 -2.86
CA GLY A 217 7.45 -17.23 -3.87
C GLY A 217 6.84 -16.87 -5.21
N GLU A 218 7.35 -17.47 -6.27
CA GLU A 218 6.84 -17.26 -7.61
C GLU A 218 6.84 -18.56 -8.45
N ASP A 219 5.95 -18.62 -9.41
CA ASP A 219 6.00 -19.56 -10.51
C ASP A 219 6.02 -18.84 -11.86
N GLN A 220 5.77 -19.53 -12.95
CA GLN A 220 5.78 -18.93 -14.29
C GLN A 220 4.79 -17.77 -14.42
N ASN A 221 3.61 -17.84 -13.80
CA ASN A 221 2.50 -16.91 -14.02
C ASN A 221 2.06 -16.15 -12.76
N HIS A 222 2.43 -16.65 -11.57
CA HIS A 222 1.92 -16.14 -10.31
C HIS A 222 3.03 -15.76 -9.34
N ILE A 223 2.65 -14.89 -8.42
CA ILE A 223 3.42 -14.51 -7.24
C ILE A 223 2.60 -14.89 -6.01
N TYR A 224 3.26 -15.37 -4.99
CA TYR A 224 2.69 -15.84 -3.74
C TYR A 224 3.29 -15.09 -2.56
N PHE A 225 2.44 -14.57 -1.69
CA PHE A 225 2.83 -13.94 -0.43
C PHE A 225 2.09 -14.63 0.70
N GLN A 226 2.83 -15.29 1.59
CA GLN A 226 2.25 -15.92 2.78
C GLN A 226 2.71 -15.21 4.05
N THR A 227 1.78 -14.91 4.93
CA THR A 227 2.03 -14.25 6.21
C THR A 227 1.01 -14.75 7.24
N GLY A 228 1.48 -15.33 8.33
CA GLY A 228 0.60 -16.05 9.26
C GLY A 228 -0.23 -17.14 8.56
N GLY A 229 -1.50 -17.24 8.90
CA GLY A 229 -2.46 -18.16 8.26
C GLY A 229 -3.03 -17.66 6.91
N ARG A 230 -2.48 -16.58 6.33
CA ARG A 230 -3.02 -15.93 5.13
C ARG A 230 -2.09 -16.07 3.95
N LEU A 231 -2.64 -16.36 2.77
CA LEU A 231 -1.91 -16.46 1.51
C LEU A 231 -2.58 -15.56 0.46
N LEU A 232 -1.81 -14.62 -0.08
CA LEU A 232 -2.18 -13.84 -1.25
C LEU A 232 -1.51 -14.41 -2.48
N ILE A 233 -2.27 -14.69 -3.52
CA ILE A 233 -1.80 -15.15 -4.83
C ILE A 233 -2.18 -14.07 -5.84
N THR A 234 -1.24 -13.68 -6.70
CA THR A 234 -1.53 -12.75 -7.79
C THR A 234 -0.90 -13.20 -9.09
N ARG A 235 -1.58 -12.92 -10.21
CA ARG A 235 -0.97 -13.07 -11.53
C ARG A 235 0.11 -12.00 -11.71
N LYS A 236 1.22 -12.39 -12.32
CA LYS A 236 2.25 -11.44 -12.74
C LYS A 236 1.70 -10.53 -13.84
N LEU A 237 2.05 -9.25 -13.81
CA LEU A 237 1.84 -8.40 -14.98
C LEU A 237 2.82 -8.83 -16.08
N SER A 238 2.31 -8.94 -17.29
CA SER A 238 3.12 -9.28 -18.47
C SER A 238 3.67 -8.04 -19.16
N GLY A 239 4.80 -8.20 -19.85
CA GLY A 239 5.45 -7.13 -20.64
C GLY A 239 6.69 -6.58 -19.96
N ASN A 240 7.36 -5.65 -20.63
CA ASN A 240 8.61 -5.06 -20.17
C ASN A 240 8.35 -3.74 -19.44
N PHE A 241 8.81 -3.65 -18.20
CA PHE A 241 8.86 -2.37 -17.50
C PHE A 241 9.89 -1.46 -18.19
N PRO A 242 9.63 -0.13 -18.32
CA PRO A 242 10.57 0.79 -18.96
C PRO A 242 11.97 0.75 -18.30
N ASN A 243 13.00 1.05 -19.07
CA ASN A 243 14.33 1.24 -18.49
C ASN A 243 14.36 2.53 -17.66
N TYR A 244 14.05 2.38 -16.37
CA TYR A 244 13.94 3.49 -15.41
C TYR A 244 15.30 4.16 -15.13
N GLU A 245 16.41 3.45 -15.29
CA GLU A 245 17.76 3.99 -15.04
C GLU A 245 18.12 5.13 -16.00
N MET A 246 17.50 5.15 -17.20
CA MET A 246 17.72 6.21 -18.18
C MET A 246 17.05 7.53 -17.80
N VAL A 247 16.03 7.50 -16.95
CA VAL A 247 15.31 8.71 -16.52
C VAL A 247 15.77 9.21 -15.14
N MET A 248 16.60 8.45 -14.46
CA MET A 248 17.21 8.87 -13.20
C MET A 248 18.28 9.94 -13.48
N PRO A 249 18.14 11.15 -12.90
CA PRO A 249 19.11 12.22 -13.15
C PRO A 249 20.48 11.86 -12.58
N LYS A 250 21.54 12.18 -13.33
CA LYS A 250 22.94 11.91 -12.94
C LYS A 250 23.75 13.17 -12.68
N ASP A 251 23.28 14.31 -13.17
CA ASP A 251 24.04 15.57 -13.22
C ASP A 251 23.30 16.71 -12.51
N ASN A 252 22.41 16.42 -11.55
CA ASN A 252 21.82 17.42 -10.70
C ASN A 252 22.91 18.01 -9.80
N ASP A 253 23.14 19.32 -9.93
CA ASP A 253 24.22 20.05 -9.27
C ASP A 253 23.73 21.10 -8.27
N LYS A 254 22.40 21.29 -8.20
CA LYS A 254 21.76 22.25 -7.28
C LYS A 254 20.86 21.48 -6.31
N THR A 255 20.89 21.89 -5.04
CA THR A 255 20.06 21.28 -3.99
C THR A 255 19.43 22.38 -3.16
N VAL A 256 18.11 22.32 -3.00
CA VAL A 256 17.36 23.12 -2.04
C VAL A 256 16.74 22.20 -0.99
N VAL A 257 16.85 22.58 0.29
CA VAL A 257 16.34 21.77 1.41
C VAL A 257 15.38 22.60 2.26
N PHE A 258 14.24 22.03 2.61
CA PHE A 258 13.20 22.69 3.41
C PHE A 258 12.52 21.70 4.36
N ASP A 259 11.75 22.26 5.28
CA ASP A 259 10.90 21.48 6.19
C ASP A 259 9.76 20.80 5.42
N LEU A 260 9.53 19.52 5.71
CA LEU A 260 8.47 18.74 5.08
C LEU A 260 7.08 19.35 5.30
N ASN A 261 6.77 19.72 6.55
CA ASN A 261 5.42 20.15 6.91
C ASN A 261 5.12 21.57 6.38
N GLU A 262 6.12 22.46 6.38
CA GLU A 262 5.98 23.79 5.78
C GLU A 262 5.71 23.68 4.29
N MET A 263 6.53 22.91 3.55
CA MET A 263 6.34 22.70 2.12
C MET A 263 5.02 22.01 1.79
N LYS A 264 4.66 20.94 2.52
CA LYS A 264 3.40 20.22 2.37
C LYS A 264 2.17 21.12 2.52
N ASN A 265 2.19 21.98 3.52
CA ASN A 265 1.10 22.90 3.80
C ASN A 265 1.03 24.04 2.76
N ALA A 266 2.18 24.56 2.32
CA ALA A 266 2.25 25.58 1.28
C ALA A 266 1.74 25.04 -0.06
N VAL A 267 2.21 23.88 -0.51
CA VAL A 267 1.72 23.24 -1.73
C VAL A 267 0.20 23.00 -1.66
N LYS A 268 -0.31 22.54 -0.50
CA LYS A 268 -1.75 22.33 -0.28
C LYS A 268 -2.55 23.62 -0.40
N ARG A 269 -2.08 24.75 0.17
CA ARG A 269 -2.79 26.04 0.07
C ARG A 269 -2.75 26.59 -1.35
N ILE A 270 -1.57 26.62 -1.97
CA ILE A 270 -1.38 27.15 -3.32
C ILE A 270 -2.11 26.31 -4.38
N SER A 271 -2.23 25.00 -4.18
CA SER A 271 -2.97 24.15 -5.12
C SER A 271 -4.44 24.51 -5.29
N LEU A 272 -5.05 25.23 -4.32
CA LEU A 272 -6.42 25.73 -4.42
C LEU A 272 -6.59 26.83 -5.47
N MET A 273 -5.50 27.49 -5.88
CA MET A 273 -5.46 28.51 -6.94
C MET A 273 -4.91 27.97 -8.27
N ALA A 274 -4.59 26.68 -8.33
CA ALA A 274 -4.06 26.07 -9.55
C ALA A 274 -5.20 25.73 -10.51
N ASP A 275 -4.95 25.90 -11.80
CA ASP A 275 -5.88 25.50 -12.86
C ASP A 275 -6.13 23.97 -12.80
N GLU A 276 -7.41 23.57 -12.82
CA GLU A 276 -7.82 22.16 -12.66
C GLU A 276 -7.32 21.25 -13.80
N ARG A 277 -7.08 21.78 -14.99
CA ARG A 277 -6.71 21.00 -16.18
C ARG A 277 -5.23 20.66 -16.20
N ASN A 278 -4.38 21.65 -15.94
CA ASN A 278 -2.92 21.49 -16.00
C ASN A 278 -2.30 21.21 -14.62
N ARG A 279 -3.00 21.56 -13.53
CA ARG A 279 -2.57 21.36 -12.14
C ARG A 279 -1.18 21.92 -11.85
N SER A 280 -0.81 22.98 -12.57
CA SER A 280 0.54 23.53 -12.48
C SER A 280 0.70 24.50 -11.32
N ILE A 281 1.84 24.36 -10.65
CA ILE A 281 2.39 25.38 -9.73
C ILE A 281 3.78 25.74 -10.22
N ARG A 282 4.21 26.96 -9.90
CA ARG A 282 5.57 27.44 -10.09
C ARG A 282 6.29 27.52 -8.77
N MET A 283 7.53 27.11 -8.76
CA MET A 283 8.41 27.06 -7.61
C MET A 283 9.67 27.82 -7.96
N THR A 284 9.80 29.03 -7.46
CA THR A 284 10.97 29.89 -7.71
C THR A 284 11.91 29.79 -6.51
N VAL A 285 13.04 29.15 -6.73
CA VAL A 285 14.08 28.92 -5.72
C VAL A 285 14.98 30.15 -5.69
N ARG A 286 15.07 30.78 -4.51
CA ARG A 286 15.94 31.94 -4.22
C ARG A 286 16.81 31.63 -2.99
N LYS A 287 17.79 32.48 -2.78
CA LYS A 287 18.64 32.37 -1.58
C LYS A 287 17.80 32.40 -0.31
N ASN A 288 17.89 31.33 0.47
CA ASN A 288 17.20 31.10 1.75
C ASN A 288 15.68 30.99 1.70
N GLU A 289 15.04 31.00 0.54
CA GLU A 289 13.59 30.87 0.42
C GLU A 289 13.15 30.23 -0.90
N VAL A 290 11.95 29.68 -0.91
CA VAL A 290 11.26 29.23 -2.12
C VAL A 290 9.91 29.93 -2.19
N GLU A 291 9.65 30.60 -3.30
CA GLU A 291 8.34 31.17 -3.62
C GLU A 291 7.53 30.14 -4.41
N ILE A 292 6.33 29.84 -3.95
CA ILE A 292 5.39 28.94 -4.64
C ILE A 292 4.23 29.79 -5.14
N THR A 293 3.92 29.71 -6.44
CA THR A 293 2.81 30.44 -7.05
C THR A 293 1.92 29.53 -7.88
N ALA A 294 0.64 29.86 -7.94
CA ALA A 294 -0.32 29.27 -8.86
C ALA A 294 -1.23 30.37 -9.40
N GLN A 295 -1.70 30.19 -10.63
CA GLN A 295 -2.61 31.11 -11.26
C GLN A 295 -3.61 30.33 -12.14
N SER A 296 -4.88 30.68 -11.98
CA SER A 296 -5.99 30.21 -12.82
C SER A 296 -6.81 31.40 -13.26
N SER A 297 -7.32 31.36 -14.49
CA SER A 297 -8.22 32.41 -14.99
C SER A 297 -9.58 32.42 -14.29
N GLU A 298 -9.96 31.32 -13.64
CA GLU A 298 -11.26 31.15 -12.99
C GLU A 298 -11.15 31.36 -11.47
N GLU A 299 -10.06 30.91 -10.83
CA GLU A 299 -9.87 30.90 -9.37
C GLU A 299 -9.04 32.09 -8.86
N GLY A 300 -8.24 32.75 -9.75
CA GLY A 300 -7.36 33.84 -9.37
C GLY A 300 -5.90 33.41 -9.24
N GLU A 301 -5.16 34.06 -8.34
CA GLU A 301 -3.74 33.82 -8.13
C GLU A 301 -3.41 33.63 -6.65
N GLY A 302 -2.38 32.83 -6.35
CA GLY A 302 -1.88 32.60 -5.00
C GLY A 302 -0.35 32.61 -5.00
N GLN A 303 0.21 33.10 -3.91
CA GLN A 303 1.66 33.18 -3.66
C GLN A 303 1.96 32.85 -2.20
N GLU A 304 2.98 32.05 -1.96
CA GLU A 304 3.45 31.72 -0.63
C GLU A 304 4.96 31.51 -0.61
N PHE A 305 5.61 31.93 0.48
CA PHE A 305 7.05 31.78 0.68
C PHE A 305 7.32 30.71 1.74
N VAL A 306 8.27 29.81 1.44
CA VAL A 306 8.71 28.76 2.34
C VAL A 306 10.21 28.94 2.61
N PRO A 307 10.65 29.02 3.88
CA PRO A 307 12.08 29.04 4.20
C PRO A 307 12.79 27.82 3.66
N ALA A 308 13.97 28.01 3.10
CA ALA A 308 14.72 26.95 2.47
C ALA A 308 16.23 27.15 2.61
N ASP A 309 17.00 26.06 2.71
CA ASP A 309 18.45 26.12 2.63
C ASP A 309 18.86 26.03 1.17
N TYR A 310 19.11 27.17 0.55
CA TYR A 310 19.68 27.32 -0.78
C TYR A 310 20.66 28.50 -0.76
N SER A 311 21.94 28.22 -1.05
CA SER A 311 23.01 29.20 -0.87
C SER A 311 23.42 29.93 -2.15
N ALA A 312 22.99 29.44 -3.33
CA ALA A 312 23.36 30.09 -4.58
C ALA A 312 22.57 31.40 -4.79
N GLU A 313 23.20 32.37 -5.48
CA GLU A 313 22.57 33.63 -5.84
C GLU A 313 21.68 33.53 -7.10
N GLU A 314 21.81 32.45 -7.86
CA GLU A 314 21.03 32.18 -9.07
C GLU A 314 19.57 31.84 -8.70
N GLU A 315 18.63 32.59 -9.28
CA GLU A 315 17.22 32.30 -9.16
C GLU A 315 16.80 31.31 -10.26
N ILE A 316 16.09 30.24 -9.87
CA ILE A 316 15.60 29.22 -10.80
C ILE A 316 14.12 28.97 -10.56
N THR A 317 13.32 29.01 -11.63
CA THR A 317 11.90 28.70 -11.58
C THR A 317 11.64 27.33 -12.17
N LEU A 318 11.02 26.45 -11.39
CA LEU A 318 10.62 25.10 -11.74
C LEU A 318 9.08 25.02 -11.80
N GLY A 319 8.53 24.34 -12.82
CA GLY A 319 7.10 24.06 -12.89
C GLY A 319 6.79 22.64 -12.49
N PHE A 320 5.78 22.43 -11.64
CA PHE A 320 5.37 21.09 -11.23
C PHE A 320 3.86 20.89 -11.31
N ASN A 321 3.45 19.67 -11.53
CA ASN A 321 2.10 19.24 -11.19
C ASN A 321 2.01 19.12 -9.65
N TRP A 322 1.21 19.98 -9.03
CA TRP A 322 1.09 20.03 -7.56
C TRP A 322 0.65 18.72 -6.95
N GLN A 323 -0.17 17.93 -7.66
CA GLN A 323 -0.66 16.66 -7.16
C GLN A 323 0.48 15.66 -6.95
N TYR A 324 1.45 15.62 -7.86
CA TYR A 324 2.61 14.74 -7.72
C TYR A 324 3.46 15.09 -6.50
N LEU A 325 3.67 16.38 -6.26
CA LEU A 325 4.38 16.82 -5.05
C LEU A 325 3.58 16.51 -3.79
N GLN A 326 2.28 16.81 -3.79
CA GLN A 326 1.41 16.61 -2.63
C GLN A 326 1.30 15.15 -2.22
N GLU A 327 1.22 14.22 -3.18
CA GLU A 327 1.18 12.78 -2.92
C GLU A 327 2.47 12.30 -2.25
N PHE A 328 3.63 12.72 -2.74
CA PHE A 328 4.91 12.43 -2.11
C PHE A 328 5.01 13.01 -0.70
N LEU A 329 4.74 14.31 -0.54
CA LEU A 329 4.84 15.00 0.76
C LEU A 329 3.87 14.43 1.80
N ASN A 330 2.66 14.02 1.39
CA ASN A 330 1.70 13.36 2.27
C ASN A 330 2.19 11.98 2.70
N ASN A 331 2.79 11.24 1.78
CA ASN A 331 3.25 9.89 2.02
C ASN A 331 4.41 9.86 3.03
N VAL A 332 5.41 10.71 2.84
CA VAL A 332 6.53 10.85 3.77
C VAL A 332 6.04 11.32 5.15
N GLY A 333 5.13 12.31 5.21
CA GLY A 333 4.59 12.81 6.47
C GLY A 333 3.70 11.80 7.23
N ALA A 334 3.14 10.80 6.57
CA ALA A 334 2.40 9.72 7.23
C ALA A 334 3.33 8.75 7.99
N LEU A 335 4.55 8.56 7.49
CA LEU A 335 5.56 7.73 8.16
C LEU A 335 6.07 8.36 9.46
N GLU A 336 6.20 9.68 9.52
CA GLU A 336 6.57 10.40 10.76
C GLU A 336 5.56 10.15 11.88
N ASN A 337 4.27 10.24 11.55
CA ASN A 337 3.20 10.04 12.53
C ASN A 337 3.15 8.60 13.04
N ALA A 338 3.36 7.60 12.18
CA ALA A 338 3.41 6.20 12.56
C ALA A 338 4.62 5.88 13.47
N GLY A 339 5.80 6.44 13.17
CA GLY A 339 7.00 6.31 14.01
C GLY A 339 6.86 6.93 15.39
N SER A 340 6.11 8.03 15.53
CA SER A 340 5.87 8.70 16.80
C SER A 340 4.87 7.96 17.71
N GLU A 341 3.95 7.18 17.15
CA GLU A 341 3.00 6.37 17.93
C GLU A 341 3.64 5.10 18.52
N VAL A 342 4.56 4.48 17.79
CA VAL A 342 5.28 3.27 18.26
C VAL A 342 6.29 3.60 19.36
N ALA A 343 6.92 4.79 19.35
CA ALA A 343 7.87 5.20 20.38
C ALA A 343 7.22 5.49 21.75
N THR A 344 5.90 5.64 21.83
CA THR A 344 5.19 5.93 23.08
C THR A 344 4.80 4.70 23.89
N ASP A 345 4.87 3.48 23.33
CA ASP A 345 4.41 2.26 24.01
C ASP A 345 5.54 1.44 24.67
N SER A 346 6.83 1.77 24.45
CA SER A 346 7.95 0.97 24.92
C SER A 346 8.70 1.50 26.16
N SER A 347 8.24 2.60 26.81
CA SER A 347 8.91 3.16 28.01
C SER A 347 7.97 3.66 29.10
N ALA A 348 7.06 2.78 29.57
CA ALA A 348 6.28 3.05 30.77
C ALA A 348 6.83 2.25 31.97
N GLU A 349 7.97 2.67 32.54
CA GLU A 349 8.26 2.40 33.94
C GLU A 349 7.59 3.43 34.82
N THR A 350 6.61 2.97 35.58
CA THR A 350 5.88 3.74 36.60
C THR A 350 6.79 4.12 37.75
N LYS A 351 7.03 5.43 37.95
CA LYS A 351 7.31 5.99 39.27
C LYS A 351 6.27 7.07 39.54
N GLU A 352 5.41 6.77 40.50
CA GLU A 352 4.50 7.75 41.11
C GLU A 352 5.30 8.81 41.86
N THR A 353 5.14 10.07 41.47
CA THR A 353 5.27 11.22 42.37
C THR A 353 4.42 12.38 41.81
N ASP A 354 3.66 12.95 42.71
CA ASP A 354 2.68 14.03 42.62
C ASP A 354 3.29 15.31 41.99
N GLY A 355 2.60 15.95 41.08
CA GLY A 355 2.96 17.26 40.55
C GLY A 355 2.71 17.40 39.03
N ASP A 356 1.96 18.42 38.63
CA ASP A 356 1.60 18.86 37.28
C ASP A 356 2.60 18.42 36.17
N LYS A 357 2.26 17.41 35.40
CA LYS A 357 3.05 16.98 34.25
C LYS A 357 2.58 17.69 33.00
N VAL A 358 3.25 18.79 32.67
CA VAL A 358 3.35 19.26 31.29
C VAL A 358 4.06 18.12 30.51
N ARG A 359 3.34 17.45 29.62
CA ARG A 359 3.93 16.52 28.67
C ARG A 359 4.78 17.32 27.68
N VAL A 360 6.07 17.35 27.92
CA VAL A 360 7.04 17.78 26.92
C VAL A 360 7.10 16.66 25.88
N LYS A 361 6.51 16.86 24.70
CA LYS A 361 6.81 16.06 23.53
C LYS A 361 8.31 16.22 23.27
N GLU A 362 9.09 15.16 23.37
CA GLU A 362 10.44 15.15 22.79
C GLU A 362 10.28 15.49 21.32
N SER A 363 10.79 16.65 20.92
CA SER A 363 10.79 17.11 19.53
C SER A 363 11.79 16.25 18.76
N SER A 364 11.34 15.23 18.06
CA SER A 364 12.09 14.70 16.93
C SER A 364 12.40 15.86 15.99
N SER A 365 13.65 16.00 15.56
CA SER A 365 14.02 17.03 14.58
C SER A 365 13.08 16.93 13.37
N PRO A 366 12.59 18.07 12.84
CA PRO A 366 11.63 18.05 11.74
C PRO A 366 12.24 17.35 10.51
N THR A 367 11.46 16.51 9.85
CA THR A 367 11.90 15.84 8.61
C THR A 367 12.15 16.88 7.53
N ARG A 368 13.30 16.80 6.92
CA ARG A 368 13.73 17.71 5.87
C ARG A 368 13.73 17.01 4.52
N ILE A 369 13.30 17.73 3.48
CA ILE A 369 13.21 17.26 2.10
C ILE A 369 14.22 18.02 1.24
N ALA A 370 14.99 17.29 0.44
CA ALA A 370 15.91 17.84 -0.54
C ALA A 370 15.36 17.69 -1.95
N PHE A 371 15.29 18.81 -2.69
CA PHE A 371 15.05 18.82 -4.14
C PHE A 371 16.39 19.05 -4.82
N GLU A 372 16.75 18.12 -5.68
CA GLU A 372 17.98 18.11 -6.47
C GLU A 372 17.63 18.28 -7.93
N PHE A 373 18.20 19.30 -8.59
CA PHE A 373 17.90 19.66 -9.97
C PHE A 373 19.11 20.27 -10.66
N LYS A 374 19.08 20.32 -11.98
CA LYS A 374 20.09 20.95 -12.80
C LYS A 374 19.60 22.32 -13.34
N ASP A 375 18.47 22.30 -13.98
CA ASP A 375 17.82 23.45 -14.60
C ASP A 375 16.30 23.29 -14.63
N ALA A 376 15.58 24.26 -15.17
CA ALA A 376 14.12 24.29 -15.23
C ALA A 376 13.47 23.17 -16.07
N ASN A 377 14.22 22.49 -16.92
CA ASN A 377 13.69 21.48 -17.84
C ASN A 377 14.16 20.05 -17.50
N ALA A 378 15.18 19.91 -16.66
CA ALA A 378 15.72 18.62 -16.26
C ALA A 378 14.85 17.96 -15.18
N ALA A 379 14.85 16.63 -15.14
CA ALA A 379 14.15 15.88 -14.08
C ALA A 379 14.65 16.29 -12.70
N THR A 380 13.71 16.59 -11.80
CA THR A 380 14.00 16.90 -10.39
C THR A 380 13.95 15.62 -9.59
N GLN A 381 15.00 15.34 -8.82
CA GLN A 381 15.03 14.27 -7.84
C GLN A 381 14.70 14.81 -6.45
N ILE A 382 13.81 14.14 -5.76
CA ILE A 382 13.38 14.49 -4.41
C ILE A 382 13.74 13.34 -3.47
N ARG A 383 14.30 13.66 -2.30
CA ARG A 383 14.64 12.67 -1.27
C ARG A 383 14.43 13.21 0.13
N ILE A 384 14.38 12.33 1.11
CA ILE A 384 14.43 12.70 2.53
C ILE A 384 15.88 13.06 2.85
N ALA A 385 16.12 14.28 3.34
CA ALA A 385 17.47 14.74 3.64
C ALA A 385 18.01 14.03 4.89
N GLY A 386 19.19 13.45 4.77
CA GLY A 386 19.88 12.75 5.86
C GLY A 386 19.41 11.30 6.10
N ASP A 387 18.43 10.80 5.38
CA ASP A 387 18.10 9.37 5.43
C ASP A 387 19.18 8.55 4.70
N THR A 388 19.78 7.61 5.44
CA THR A 388 20.80 6.68 4.93
C THR A 388 20.34 5.22 5.03
N THR A 389 19.15 4.99 5.57
CA THR A 389 18.60 3.65 5.79
C THR A 389 18.13 3.01 4.48
N TYR A 390 17.56 3.85 3.61
CA TYR A 390 17.09 3.47 2.30
C TYR A 390 17.67 4.40 1.22
N ASP A 391 18.02 3.86 0.06
CA ASP A 391 18.26 4.70 -1.13
C ASP A 391 16.89 5.00 -1.77
N TYR A 392 16.22 6.02 -1.26
CA TYR A 392 14.90 6.44 -1.73
C TYR A 392 14.99 7.68 -2.60
N LYS A 393 14.45 7.59 -3.81
CA LYS A 393 14.45 8.66 -4.81
C LYS A 393 13.05 8.79 -5.42
N TYR A 394 12.51 9.99 -5.39
CA TYR A 394 11.32 10.34 -6.13
C TYR A 394 11.68 11.32 -7.23
N ILE A 395 11.38 10.98 -8.47
CA ILE A 395 11.75 11.76 -9.64
C ILE A 395 10.49 12.31 -10.28
N VAL A 396 10.47 13.63 -10.52
CA VAL A 396 9.35 14.33 -11.15
C VAL A 396 9.85 15.06 -12.38
N MET A 397 9.15 14.87 -13.49
CA MET A 397 9.40 15.64 -14.71
C MET A 397 8.79 17.04 -14.55
N PRO A 398 9.57 18.12 -14.72
CA PRO A 398 9.03 19.46 -14.60
C PRO A 398 8.07 19.76 -15.76
N LEU A 399 7.10 20.63 -15.49
CA LEU A 399 6.22 21.17 -16.51
C LEU A 399 6.90 22.35 -17.21
N ARG A 400 6.70 22.50 -18.50
CA ARG A 400 7.09 23.71 -19.22
C ARG A 400 6.12 24.83 -18.84
N ILE A 401 6.63 25.88 -18.26
CA ILE A 401 5.90 27.05 -17.72
C ILE A 401 6.19 28.29 -18.55
#